data_1897c9f6d069adfadcfbfa0bc7b5a921
#
_entry.id   1897c9f6d069adfadcfbfa0bc7b5a921
#
_cell.length_a   1.000
_cell.length_b   1.000
_cell.length_c   1.000
_cell.angle_alpha   90.00
_cell.angle_beta   90.00
_cell.angle_gamma   90.00
#
_symmetry.space_group_name_H-M   'P 1'
#
loop_
_entity.id
_entity.type
_entity.pdbx_description
1 polymer ?
#
loop_
_entity_poly.entity_id
_entity_poly.type
_entity_poly.pdbx_seq_one_letter_code
_entity_poly.pdbx_strand_id
1 'polypeptide(L)'
;MKNIYFGFIALVLLALSSCNDPKDEYSYGTLIEYDWNAAADSASNALINKFWNETGNYFNYGNDDKELTFHYWPNAHAMDVVIDAYLRTNDSKYSAYFDKWFVGVKIKNGNTYENAYVDDMEWNALTMIRLYNITKDQKYLNAAQQLWGWIKDAWSEDVGGGIRWCTGSWVAFTKNACSNAPAAIIGARLYQITENEEDLEWAKKIYDWQKQTLVVSSTGEVKDNIIVESGEVKGSALTYNEGTYVGAGVELYNITKDIVYLNDAKRAANYTISTLINSSSNVLRDEGTGDNGLFKGIFMRYFLELIKVNDLDEAYRHKFVTFLNNNAYVLWTTGVYKKGEYEDNLLFGSSWDSSPVSFTQLTSQASGCMLIEAKAAYENLKK
;
A
#
# COMPACT_ATOMS: atom_id res chain seq x y z
N MET A 1 56.93 30.66 -29.86
CA MET A 1 56.29 30.06 -28.64
C MET A 1 55.00 30.77 -28.19
N LYS A 2 54.37 31.64 -28.99
CA LYS A 2 53.10 32.30 -28.61
C LYS A 2 51.81 31.63 -29.20
N ASN A 3 51.94 30.72 -30.15
CA ASN A 3 50.76 30.14 -30.86
C ASN A 3 50.32 28.77 -30.30
N ILE A 4 51.04 28.18 -29.34
CA ILE A 4 50.70 26.89 -28.76
C ILE A 4 49.69 27.04 -27.58
N TYR A 5 49.74 28.19 -26.90
CA TYR A 5 48.81 28.45 -25.77
C TYR A 5 47.37 28.79 -26.18
N PHE A 6 47.15 29.32 -27.37
CA PHE A 6 45.80 29.62 -27.87
C PHE A 6 45.05 28.36 -28.30
N GLY A 7 45.74 27.34 -28.80
CA GLY A 7 45.12 26.07 -29.16
C GLY A 7 44.64 25.25 -27.93
N PHE A 8 45.36 25.33 -26.81
CA PHE A 8 45.02 24.60 -25.60
C PHE A 8 43.84 25.23 -24.83
N ILE A 9 43.70 26.55 -24.85
CA ILE A 9 42.60 27.27 -24.25
C ILE A 9 41.31 27.05 -25.05
N ALA A 10 41.38 26.97 -26.37
CA ALA A 10 40.21 26.67 -27.21
C ALA A 10 39.73 25.20 -27.04
N LEU A 11 40.65 24.25 -26.83
CA LEU A 11 40.30 22.83 -26.58
C LEU A 11 39.69 22.64 -25.18
N VAL A 12 40.16 23.37 -24.17
CA VAL A 12 39.60 23.30 -22.79
C VAL A 12 38.23 23.97 -22.72
N LEU A 13 37.96 25.04 -23.47
CA LEU A 13 36.67 25.68 -23.56
C LEU A 13 35.64 24.84 -24.32
N LEU A 14 36.04 24.02 -25.29
CA LEU A 14 35.18 23.07 -25.98
C LEU A 14 34.88 21.83 -25.13
N ALA A 15 35.73 21.46 -24.17
CA ALA A 15 35.48 20.38 -23.23
C ALA A 15 34.55 20.78 -22.07
N LEU A 16 34.44 22.08 -21.78
CA LEU A 16 33.52 22.59 -20.73
C LEU A 16 32.10 22.90 -21.24
N SER A 17 31.87 22.92 -22.54
CA SER A 17 30.53 23.07 -23.14
C SER A 17 29.84 21.72 -23.42
N SER A 18 30.48 20.60 -23.09
CA SER A 18 29.93 19.24 -23.27
C SER A 18 29.28 18.66 -22.02
N CYS A 19 29.05 19.46 -20.99
CA CYS A 19 28.17 19.09 -19.85
C CYS A 19 26.82 19.80 -19.99
N ASN A 20 26.24 19.81 -21.18
CA ASN A 20 24.79 19.76 -21.24
C ASN A 20 24.43 18.32 -20.94
N ASP A 21 23.65 18.07 -19.88
CA ASP A 21 22.91 16.83 -19.75
C ASP A 21 22.42 16.45 -21.13
N PRO A 22 22.67 15.23 -21.63
CA PRO A 22 21.94 14.76 -22.79
C PRO A 22 20.47 14.88 -22.37
N LYS A 23 19.79 15.92 -22.85
CA LYS A 23 18.33 15.86 -22.90
C LYS A 23 18.08 14.51 -23.50
N ASP A 24 17.32 13.70 -22.80
CA ASP A 24 16.90 12.38 -23.26
C ASP A 24 16.22 12.58 -24.62
N GLU A 25 17.00 12.63 -25.70
CA GLU A 25 16.51 12.72 -27.08
C GLU A 25 15.84 11.41 -27.51
N TYR A 26 15.81 10.41 -26.60
CA TYR A 26 14.96 9.24 -26.70
C TYR A 26 13.62 9.44 -26.04
N SER A 27 13.00 10.62 -26.17
CA SER A 27 11.55 10.72 -26.02
C SER A 27 10.91 10.01 -27.22
N TYR A 28 10.69 8.72 -27.06
CA TYR A 28 9.86 7.93 -27.95
C TYR A 28 8.45 8.54 -27.97
N GLY A 29 8.17 9.37 -28.97
CA GLY A 29 6.89 9.99 -29.19
C GLY A 29 6.51 11.04 -28.12
N THR A 30 5.48 11.79 -28.36
CA THR A 30 4.78 12.59 -27.36
C THR A 30 4.30 11.65 -26.27
N LEU A 31 4.85 11.76 -25.04
CA LEU A 31 4.30 11.08 -23.88
C LEU A 31 2.82 11.43 -23.82
N ILE A 32 1.96 10.45 -23.95
CA ILE A 32 0.53 10.64 -23.79
C ILE A 32 0.33 11.03 -22.32
N GLU A 33 -0.07 12.28 -22.09
CA GLU A 33 -0.46 12.73 -20.77
C GLU A 33 -1.87 12.20 -20.50
N TYR A 34 -1.98 11.27 -19.56
CA TYR A 34 -3.28 10.79 -19.08
C TYR A 34 -3.86 11.72 -18.03
N ASP A 35 -5.17 11.92 -18.07
CA ASP A 35 -5.90 12.49 -16.94
C ASP A 35 -6.03 11.43 -15.84
N TRP A 36 -5.10 11.49 -14.88
CA TRP A 36 -5.05 10.52 -13.78
C TRP A 36 -6.25 10.64 -12.83
N ASN A 37 -6.90 11.80 -12.75
CA ASN A 37 -8.15 11.92 -11.99
C ASN A 37 -9.29 11.20 -12.70
N ALA A 38 -9.42 11.33 -14.02
CA ALA A 38 -10.39 10.57 -14.80
C ALA A 38 -10.10 9.06 -14.78
N ALA A 39 -8.83 8.66 -14.83
CA ALA A 39 -8.42 7.26 -14.69
C ALA A 39 -8.81 6.69 -13.31
N ALA A 40 -8.60 7.45 -12.25
CA ALA A 40 -8.98 7.06 -10.90
C ALA A 40 -10.50 6.99 -10.71
N ASP A 41 -11.27 7.93 -11.28
CA ASP A 41 -12.73 7.85 -11.30
C ASP A 41 -13.21 6.58 -11.98
N SER A 42 -12.69 6.26 -13.17
CA SER A 42 -13.01 5.04 -13.89
C SER A 42 -12.69 3.78 -13.09
N ALA A 43 -11.51 3.73 -12.45
CA ALA A 43 -11.07 2.60 -11.65
C ALA A 43 -11.96 2.37 -10.42
N SER A 44 -12.26 3.44 -9.66
CA SER A 44 -13.06 3.37 -8.44
C SER A 44 -14.54 3.09 -8.74
N ASN A 45 -15.10 3.67 -9.82
CA ASN A 45 -16.45 3.34 -10.28
C ASN A 45 -16.53 1.87 -10.75
N ALA A 46 -15.50 1.35 -11.47
CA ALA A 46 -15.49 -0.05 -11.89
C ALA A 46 -15.44 -1.02 -10.70
N LEU A 47 -14.67 -0.70 -9.64
CA LEU A 47 -14.67 -1.47 -8.40
C LEU A 47 -16.08 -1.55 -7.80
N ILE A 48 -16.76 -0.41 -7.66
CA ILE A 48 -18.11 -0.35 -7.11
C ILE A 48 -19.11 -1.10 -8.00
N ASN A 49 -19.13 -0.77 -9.29
CA ASN A 49 -20.13 -1.31 -10.22
C ASN A 49 -20.04 -2.83 -10.38
N LYS A 50 -18.85 -3.41 -10.22
CA LYS A 50 -18.66 -4.85 -10.46
C LYS A 50 -18.62 -5.70 -9.20
N PHE A 51 -18.31 -5.12 -8.05
CA PHE A 51 -18.09 -5.91 -6.85
C PHE A 51 -19.03 -5.56 -5.70
N TRP A 52 -19.65 -4.36 -5.70
CA TRP A 52 -20.54 -4.00 -4.60
C TRP A 52 -21.80 -4.84 -4.57
N ASN A 53 -22.10 -5.46 -3.43
CA ASN A 53 -23.32 -6.20 -3.14
C ASN A 53 -24.28 -5.30 -2.38
N GLU A 54 -25.26 -4.73 -3.09
CA GLU A 54 -26.21 -3.79 -2.50
C GLU A 54 -27.10 -4.43 -1.42
N THR A 55 -27.39 -5.72 -1.55
CA THR A 55 -28.22 -6.44 -0.55
C THR A 55 -27.43 -6.74 0.72
N GLY A 56 -26.14 -7.10 0.57
CA GLY A 56 -25.30 -7.49 1.70
C GLY A 56 -24.49 -6.34 2.29
N ASN A 57 -24.38 -5.21 1.58
CA ASN A 57 -23.56 -4.05 1.96
C ASN A 57 -22.07 -4.38 2.15
N TYR A 58 -21.51 -5.13 1.20
CA TYR A 58 -20.10 -5.50 1.16
C TYR A 58 -19.63 -5.69 -0.29
N PHE A 59 -18.35 -5.90 -0.52
CA PHE A 59 -17.82 -6.22 -1.84
C PHE A 59 -17.71 -7.74 -2.01
N ASN A 60 -18.32 -8.29 -3.08
CA ASN A 60 -18.15 -9.67 -3.50
C ASN A 60 -16.69 -9.96 -3.85
N TYR A 61 -16.25 -11.21 -3.69
CA TYR A 61 -14.87 -11.59 -3.96
C TYR A 61 -14.53 -11.66 -5.46
N GLY A 62 -15.48 -12.02 -6.33
CA GLY A 62 -15.33 -12.03 -7.77
C GLY A 62 -16.27 -11.07 -8.48
N ASN A 63 -15.94 -10.70 -9.70
CA ASN A 63 -16.76 -9.83 -10.56
C ASN A 63 -17.79 -10.59 -11.40
N ASP A 64 -17.98 -11.88 -11.18
CA ASP A 64 -18.97 -12.73 -11.83
C ASP A 64 -19.80 -13.52 -10.81
N ASP A 65 -20.88 -14.17 -11.28
CA ASP A 65 -21.82 -14.91 -10.43
C ASP A 65 -21.25 -16.17 -9.77
N LYS A 66 -20.00 -16.54 -10.06
CA LYS A 66 -19.37 -17.76 -9.55
C LYS A 66 -18.65 -17.56 -8.20
N GLU A 67 -18.20 -16.33 -7.92
CA GLU A 67 -17.47 -15.98 -6.69
C GLU A 67 -18.14 -14.84 -5.92
N LEU A 68 -19.46 -14.89 -5.75
CA LEU A 68 -20.21 -13.92 -4.94
C LEU A 68 -20.07 -14.22 -3.44
N THR A 69 -18.84 -14.43 -2.97
CA THR A 69 -18.50 -14.73 -1.57
C THR A 69 -18.01 -13.48 -0.85
N PHE A 70 -18.11 -13.50 0.46
CA PHE A 70 -17.55 -12.45 1.32
C PHE A 70 -16.19 -12.89 1.86
N HIS A 71 -15.20 -12.02 1.73
CA HIS A 71 -13.90 -12.16 2.38
C HIS A 71 -13.61 -10.91 3.20
N TYR A 72 -13.29 -11.07 4.49
CA TYR A 72 -13.30 -9.98 5.45
C TYR A 72 -12.19 -8.93 5.18
N TRP A 73 -10.93 -9.36 5.05
CA TRP A 73 -9.82 -8.46 4.87
C TRP A 73 -9.78 -7.73 3.50
N PRO A 74 -10.13 -8.34 2.34
CA PRO A 74 -10.14 -7.61 1.09
C PRO A 74 -11.23 -6.53 1.05
N ASN A 75 -12.32 -6.72 1.83
CA ASN A 75 -13.38 -5.73 1.94
C ASN A 75 -12.91 -4.43 2.59
N ALA A 76 -11.97 -4.48 3.55
CA ALA A 76 -11.36 -3.30 4.12
C ALA A 76 -10.60 -2.50 3.05
N HIS A 77 -9.79 -3.17 2.25
CA HIS A 77 -9.01 -2.52 1.18
C HIS A 77 -9.88 -2.00 0.03
N ALA A 78 -10.97 -2.68 -0.30
CA ALA A 78 -11.94 -2.17 -1.27
C ALA A 78 -12.60 -0.88 -0.78
N MET A 79 -12.99 -0.82 0.51
CA MET A 79 -13.49 0.42 1.11
C MET A 79 -12.42 1.50 1.18
N ASP A 80 -11.16 1.14 1.39
CA ASP A 80 -10.05 2.08 1.33
C ASP A 80 -9.92 2.76 -0.05
N VAL A 81 -10.20 2.06 -1.15
CA VAL A 81 -10.27 2.67 -2.50
C VAL A 81 -11.41 3.66 -2.59
N VAL A 82 -12.59 3.33 -2.05
CA VAL A 82 -13.75 4.26 -2.02
C VAL A 82 -13.43 5.50 -1.19
N ILE A 83 -12.71 5.35 -0.08
CA ILE A 83 -12.20 6.45 0.73
C ILE A 83 -11.22 7.32 -0.05
N ASP A 84 -10.29 6.73 -0.80
CA ASP A 84 -9.33 7.46 -1.65
C ASP A 84 -10.06 8.30 -2.71
N ALA A 85 -11.06 7.71 -3.38
CA ALA A 85 -11.91 8.41 -4.35
C ALA A 85 -12.68 9.57 -3.71
N TYR A 86 -13.21 9.38 -2.50
CA TYR A 86 -13.87 10.46 -1.75
C TYR A 86 -12.90 11.59 -1.40
N LEU A 87 -11.73 11.25 -0.87
CA LEU A 87 -10.71 12.25 -0.51
C LEU A 87 -10.23 13.07 -1.71
N ARG A 88 -10.16 12.44 -2.89
CA ARG A 88 -9.75 13.10 -4.12
C ARG A 88 -10.84 14.02 -4.69
N THR A 89 -12.12 13.61 -4.62
CA THR A 89 -13.23 14.27 -5.34
C THR A 89 -14.17 15.06 -4.44
N ASN A 90 -14.23 14.73 -3.16
CA ASN A 90 -15.26 15.16 -2.21
C ASN A 90 -16.71 14.86 -2.69
N ASP A 91 -16.90 13.86 -3.56
CA ASP A 91 -18.19 13.49 -4.10
C ASP A 91 -18.94 12.55 -3.11
N SER A 92 -20.15 12.97 -2.71
CA SER A 92 -20.99 12.25 -1.77
C SER A 92 -21.43 10.86 -2.26
N LYS A 93 -21.34 10.59 -3.56
CA LYS A 93 -21.63 9.24 -4.10
C LYS A 93 -20.74 8.18 -3.44
N TYR A 94 -19.49 8.49 -3.10
CA TYR A 94 -18.56 7.58 -2.43
C TYR A 94 -18.86 7.46 -0.93
N SER A 95 -19.12 8.57 -0.24
CA SER A 95 -19.43 8.51 1.20
C SER A 95 -20.76 7.79 1.51
N ALA A 96 -21.65 7.63 0.54
CA ALA A 96 -22.88 6.86 0.67
C ALA A 96 -22.63 5.35 0.96
N TYR A 97 -21.42 4.85 0.72
CA TYR A 97 -21.03 3.46 1.00
C TYR A 97 -20.46 3.25 2.41
N PHE A 98 -20.00 4.28 3.09
CA PHE A 98 -19.25 4.17 4.34
C PHE A 98 -20.04 3.44 5.44
N ASP A 99 -21.25 3.92 5.75
CA ASP A 99 -22.10 3.31 6.77
C ASP A 99 -22.65 1.94 6.36
N LYS A 100 -22.99 1.78 5.09
CA LYS A 100 -23.44 0.51 4.54
C LYS A 100 -22.36 -0.56 4.75
N TRP A 101 -21.13 -0.28 4.33
CA TRP A 101 -20.00 -1.18 4.49
C TRP A 101 -19.72 -1.48 5.96
N PHE A 102 -19.66 -0.46 6.82
CA PHE A 102 -19.40 -0.62 8.24
C PHE A 102 -20.36 -1.62 8.90
N VAL A 103 -21.65 -1.53 8.60
CA VAL A 103 -22.66 -2.47 9.10
C VAL A 103 -22.56 -3.83 8.39
N GLY A 104 -22.38 -3.83 7.07
CA GLY A 104 -22.37 -5.03 6.25
C GLY A 104 -21.25 -5.98 6.60
N VAL A 105 -20.01 -5.48 6.76
CA VAL A 105 -18.87 -6.32 7.11
C VAL A 105 -19.00 -6.92 8.51
N LYS A 106 -19.55 -6.18 9.47
CA LYS A 106 -19.84 -6.71 10.80
C LYS A 106 -20.82 -7.89 10.75
N ILE A 107 -21.94 -7.72 10.03
CA ILE A 107 -22.95 -8.76 9.88
C ILE A 107 -22.36 -10.00 9.22
N LYS A 108 -21.58 -9.82 8.16
CA LYS A 108 -20.95 -10.92 7.40
C LYS A 108 -19.85 -11.64 8.16
N ASN A 109 -19.17 -10.94 9.05
CA ASN A 109 -18.16 -11.51 9.96
C ASN A 109 -18.81 -12.08 11.25
N GLY A 110 -20.06 -12.52 11.22
CA GLY A 110 -20.73 -13.16 12.37
C GLY A 110 -21.29 -12.19 13.42
N ASN A 111 -21.69 -10.99 13.02
CA ASN A 111 -22.17 -9.88 13.88
C ASN A 111 -21.10 -9.30 14.82
N THR A 112 -19.84 -9.50 14.53
CA THR A 112 -18.69 -8.97 15.26
C THR A 112 -17.64 -8.44 14.30
N TYR A 113 -16.73 -7.59 14.79
CA TYR A 113 -15.50 -7.23 14.07
C TYR A 113 -14.33 -8.14 14.50
N GLU A 114 -14.48 -8.90 15.59
CA GLU A 114 -13.47 -9.85 16.03
C GLU A 114 -13.28 -10.97 15.01
N ASN A 115 -12.03 -11.35 14.76
CA ASN A 115 -11.65 -12.45 13.87
C ASN A 115 -10.47 -13.23 14.47
N ALA A 116 -10.39 -14.50 14.16
CA ALA A 116 -9.25 -15.33 14.58
C ALA A 116 -7.96 -14.96 13.88
N TYR A 117 -8.01 -14.47 12.64
CA TYR A 117 -6.88 -13.91 11.92
C TYR A 117 -6.69 -12.45 12.34
N VAL A 118 -5.56 -12.17 12.95
CA VAL A 118 -5.33 -10.86 13.59
C VAL A 118 -5.12 -9.76 12.56
N ASP A 119 -4.43 -10.05 11.48
CA ASP A 119 -4.27 -9.13 10.34
C ASP A 119 -5.62 -8.75 9.70
N ASP A 120 -6.60 -9.66 9.63
CA ASP A 120 -7.96 -9.37 9.18
C ASP A 120 -8.62 -8.26 10.01
N MET A 121 -8.41 -8.29 11.34
CA MET A 121 -8.87 -7.23 12.25
C MET A 121 -8.12 -5.92 12.03
N GLU A 122 -6.82 -5.99 11.78
CA GLU A 122 -5.95 -4.83 11.57
C GLU A 122 -6.34 -4.04 10.32
N TRP A 123 -6.58 -4.73 9.20
CA TRP A 123 -7.03 -4.07 7.98
C TRP A 123 -8.34 -3.31 8.17
N ASN A 124 -9.29 -3.93 8.86
CA ASN A 124 -10.57 -3.28 9.17
C ASN A 124 -10.41 -2.11 10.15
N ALA A 125 -9.54 -2.22 11.17
CA ALA A 125 -9.24 -1.12 12.09
C ALA A 125 -8.63 0.08 11.37
N LEU A 126 -7.69 -0.15 10.45
CA LEU A 126 -7.06 0.92 9.65
C LEU A 126 -8.09 1.65 8.77
N THR A 127 -9.00 0.92 8.13
CA THR A 127 -10.09 1.51 7.34
C THR A 127 -11.04 2.33 8.23
N MET A 128 -11.39 1.82 9.41
CA MET A 128 -12.24 2.55 10.37
C MET A 128 -11.59 3.83 10.91
N ILE A 129 -10.27 3.82 11.17
CA ILE A 129 -9.51 5.02 11.52
C ILE A 129 -9.60 6.06 10.40
N ARG A 130 -9.47 5.64 9.15
CA ARG A 130 -9.61 6.54 7.99
C ARG A 130 -11.02 7.12 7.89
N LEU A 131 -12.07 6.31 8.09
CA LEU A 131 -13.45 6.78 8.12
C LEU A 131 -13.68 7.80 9.24
N TYR A 132 -13.16 7.55 10.44
CA TYR A 132 -13.22 8.52 11.53
C TYR A 132 -12.52 9.83 11.17
N ASN A 133 -11.35 9.77 10.56
CA ASN A 133 -10.60 10.98 10.18
C ASN A 133 -11.37 11.87 9.20
N ILE A 134 -12.17 11.27 8.32
CA ILE A 134 -13.00 11.98 7.34
C ILE A 134 -14.30 12.48 7.95
N THR A 135 -15.02 11.60 8.64
CA THR A 135 -16.40 11.87 9.07
C THR A 135 -16.50 12.47 10.47
N LYS A 136 -15.49 12.24 11.31
CA LYS A 136 -15.48 12.49 12.75
C LYS A 136 -16.60 11.77 13.52
N ASP A 137 -17.24 10.78 12.89
CA ASP A 137 -18.25 9.95 13.57
C ASP A 137 -17.57 8.96 14.52
N GLN A 138 -17.88 9.12 15.80
CA GLN A 138 -17.28 8.38 16.90
C GLN A 138 -17.46 6.85 16.82
N LYS A 139 -18.48 6.38 16.09
CA LYS A 139 -18.70 4.93 15.92
C LYS A 139 -17.54 4.22 15.27
N TYR A 140 -16.87 4.85 14.30
CA TYR A 140 -15.70 4.28 13.62
C TYR A 140 -14.49 4.23 14.55
N LEU A 141 -14.24 5.29 15.32
CA LEU A 141 -13.14 5.30 16.29
C LEU A 141 -13.37 4.25 17.40
N ASN A 142 -14.60 4.16 17.93
CA ASN A 142 -14.93 3.16 18.94
C ASN A 142 -14.70 1.73 18.43
N ALA A 143 -15.08 1.43 17.19
CA ALA A 143 -14.84 0.12 16.59
C ALA A 143 -13.34 -0.15 16.35
N ALA A 144 -12.58 0.84 15.90
CA ALA A 144 -11.14 0.72 15.75
C ALA A 144 -10.43 0.48 17.09
N GLN A 145 -10.82 1.19 18.15
CA GLN A 145 -10.28 0.98 19.50
C GLN A 145 -10.68 -0.38 20.08
N GLN A 146 -11.86 -0.88 19.80
CA GLN A 146 -12.26 -2.23 20.19
C GLN A 146 -11.39 -3.29 19.48
N LEU A 147 -11.21 -3.17 18.18
CA LEU A 147 -10.30 -4.02 17.41
C LEU A 147 -8.88 -3.95 17.95
N TRP A 148 -8.41 -2.76 18.26
CA TRP A 148 -7.06 -2.55 18.83
C TRP A 148 -6.87 -3.29 20.17
N GLY A 149 -7.90 -3.35 21.00
CA GLY A 149 -7.89 -4.16 22.22
C GLY A 149 -7.62 -5.65 21.91
N TRP A 150 -8.39 -6.25 21.02
CA TRP A 150 -8.23 -7.67 20.63
C TRP A 150 -6.90 -7.94 19.92
N ILE A 151 -6.40 -6.99 19.11
CA ILE A 151 -5.09 -7.09 18.47
C ILE A 151 -3.96 -7.11 19.53
N LYS A 152 -4.01 -6.23 20.53
CA LYS A 152 -3.05 -6.23 21.64
C LYS A 152 -3.09 -7.53 22.46
N ASP A 153 -4.27 -8.12 22.66
CA ASP A 153 -4.43 -9.40 23.36
C ASP A 153 -3.75 -10.58 22.64
N ALA A 154 -3.48 -10.45 21.34
CA ALA A 154 -2.72 -11.44 20.56
C ALA A 154 -1.19 -11.31 20.69
N TRP A 155 -0.69 -10.34 21.43
CA TRP A 155 0.74 -10.25 21.76
C TRP A 155 1.16 -11.37 22.73
N SER A 156 2.33 -11.94 22.51
CA SER A 156 2.97 -12.85 23.50
C SER A 156 4.48 -12.62 23.54
N GLU A 157 5.10 -13.01 24.64
CA GLU A 157 6.57 -12.84 24.83
C GLU A 157 7.38 -13.99 24.19
N ASP A 158 6.71 -14.98 23.59
CA ASP A 158 7.40 -16.03 22.81
C ASP A 158 8.23 -15.40 21.70
N VAL A 159 9.40 -15.94 21.44
CA VAL A 159 10.38 -15.44 20.45
C VAL A 159 10.69 -13.94 20.59
N GLY A 160 10.69 -13.47 21.85
CA GLY A 160 11.06 -12.07 22.19
C GLY A 160 9.96 -11.04 21.99
N GLY A 161 8.71 -11.45 21.82
CA GLY A 161 7.56 -10.55 21.60
C GLY A 161 6.82 -10.84 20.30
N GLY A 162 5.99 -9.88 19.86
CA GLY A 162 5.26 -9.91 18.59
C GLY A 162 3.83 -10.43 18.69
N ILE A 163 3.01 -10.00 17.75
CA ILE A 163 1.60 -10.36 17.61
C ILE A 163 1.48 -11.64 16.78
N ARG A 164 0.63 -12.57 17.24
CA ARG A 164 0.29 -13.80 16.52
C ARG A 164 -0.47 -13.47 15.24
N TRP A 165 -0.23 -14.28 14.18
CA TRP A 165 -1.02 -14.17 12.96
C TRP A 165 -2.46 -14.65 13.16
N CYS A 166 -2.65 -15.78 13.86
CA CYS A 166 -3.97 -16.35 14.11
C CYS A 166 -4.07 -16.83 15.55
N THR A 167 -5.19 -16.56 16.22
CA THR A 167 -5.49 -17.01 17.57
C THR A 167 -6.08 -18.43 17.59
N GLY A 168 -6.51 -18.96 16.44
CA GLY A 168 -7.05 -20.32 16.29
C GLY A 168 -5.98 -21.39 16.43
N SER A 169 -6.36 -22.54 17.01
CA SER A 169 -5.47 -23.70 17.20
C SER A 169 -5.32 -24.59 15.95
N TRP A 170 -6.01 -24.28 14.87
CA TRP A 170 -6.00 -25.05 13.61
C TRP A 170 -4.87 -24.68 12.65
N VAL A 171 -4.09 -23.65 12.96
CA VAL A 171 -2.90 -23.25 12.21
C VAL A 171 -1.67 -23.28 13.09
N ALA A 172 -0.47 -23.35 12.48
CA ALA A 172 0.77 -23.25 13.21
C ALA A 172 0.88 -21.92 13.96
N PHE A 173 1.48 -21.93 15.15
CA PHE A 173 1.70 -20.70 15.90
C PHE A 173 2.86 -19.92 15.26
N THR A 174 2.50 -18.92 14.48
CA THR A 174 3.43 -18.00 13.81
C THR A 174 3.18 -16.56 14.21
N LYS A 175 4.20 -15.73 14.09
CA LYS A 175 4.10 -14.28 14.17
C LYS A 175 4.57 -13.73 12.83
N ASN A 176 3.65 -13.09 12.12
CA ASN A 176 3.86 -12.70 10.74
C ASN A 176 4.10 -11.19 10.63
N ALA A 177 4.80 -10.78 9.58
CA ALA A 177 4.99 -9.36 9.27
C ALA A 177 3.65 -8.65 9.06
N CYS A 178 2.67 -9.32 8.40
CA CYS A 178 1.33 -8.78 8.13
C CYS A 178 0.47 -8.56 9.37
N SER A 179 0.81 -9.16 10.52
CA SER A 179 0.13 -8.91 11.80
C SER A 179 0.96 -8.08 12.79
N ASN A 180 2.06 -7.51 12.36
CA ASN A 180 2.88 -6.67 13.24
C ASN A 180 3.04 -5.24 12.69
N ALA A 181 3.46 -5.04 11.45
CA ALA A 181 3.56 -3.69 10.91
C ALA A 181 2.21 -2.96 10.84
N PRO A 182 1.07 -3.55 10.40
CA PRO A 182 -0.21 -2.87 10.46
C PRO A 182 -0.64 -2.52 11.88
N ALA A 183 -0.39 -3.40 12.86
CA ALA A 183 -0.65 -3.09 14.27
C ALA A 183 0.16 -1.89 14.77
N ALA A 184 1.44 -1.77 14.38
CA ALA A 184 2.24 -0.59 14.69
C ALA A 184 1.66 0.69 14.05
N ILE A 185 1.13 0.60 12.82
CA ILE A 185 0.43 1.73 12.16
C ILE A 185 -0.83 2.10 12.94
N ILE A 186 -1.62 1.12 13.40
CA ILE A 186 -2.84 1.38 14.18
C ILE A 186 -2.51 2.13 15.46
N GLY A 187 -1.55 1.62 16.26
CA GLY A 187 -1.14 2.28 17.51
C GLY A 187 -0.66 3.72 17.26
N ALA A 188 0.18 3.94 16.24
CA ALA A 188 0.66 5.26 15.86
C ALA A 188 -0.48 6.22 15.46
N ARG A 189 -1.44 5.75 14.65
CA ARG A 189 -2.59 6.56 14.21
C ARG A 189 -3.60 6.84 15.33
N LEU A 190 -3.82 5.88 16.23
CA LEU A 190 -4.66 6.10 17.41
C LEU A 190 -4.03 7.14 18.32
N TYR A 191 -2.71 7.08 18.58
CA TYR A 191 -1.99 8.12 19.32
C TYR A 191 -2.17 9.51 18.69
N GLN A 192 -2.06 9.64 17.37
CA GLN A 192 -2.27 10.92 16.68
C GLN A 192 -3.70 11.47 16.84
N ILE A 193 -4.70 10.62 17.11
CA ILE A 193 -6.10 11.01 17.31
C ILE A 193 -6.39 11.31 18.77
N THR A 194 -5.90 10.49 19.69
CA THR A 194 -6.33 10.47 21.09
C THR A 194 -5.29 11.02 22.06
N GLU A 195 -4.04 11.18 21.61
CA GLU A 195 -2.88 11.56 22.42
C GLU A 195 -2.62 10.57 23.58
N ASN A 196 -3.09 9.31 23.44
CA ASN A 196 -2.83 8.26 24.43
C ASN A 196 -1.45 7.67 24.25
N GLU A 197 -0.53 7.99 25.17
CA GLU A 197 0.87 7.56 25.12
C GLU A 197 1.04 6.03 25.09
N GLU A 198 0.14 5.26 25.71
CA GLU A 198 0.18 3.80 25.67
C GLU A 198 0.11 3.27 24.23
N ASP A 199 -0.68 3.91 23.36
CA ASP A 199 -0.80 3.49 21.96
C ASP A 199 0.50 3.73 21.19
N LEU A 200 1.21 4.81 21.46
CA LEU A 200 2.54 5.08 20.89
C LEU A 200 3.61 4.11 21.39
N GLU A 201 3.58 3.78 22.69
CA GLU A 201 4.50 2.79 23.26
C GLU A 201 4.29 1.41 22.64
N TRP A 202 3.04 0.99 22.45
CA TRP A 202 2.71 -0.24 21.74
C TRP A 202 3.19 -0.20 20.27
N ALA A 203 2.96 0.89 19.56
CA ALA A 203 3.41 1.04 18.17
C ALA A 203 4.93 0.86 18.06
N LYS A 204 5.71 1.51 18.94
CA LYS A 204 7.16 1.37 18.99
C LYS A 204 7.59 -0.06 19.36
N LYS A 205 6.97 -0.65 20.39
CA LYS A 205 7.28 -2.01 20.87
C LYS A 205 7.09 -3.05 19.75
N ILE A 206 5.96 -2.96 19.02
CA ILE A 206 5.64 -3.88 17.91
C ILE A 206 6.61 -3.66 16.74
N TYR A 207 6.87 -2.40 16.36
CA TYR A 207 7.80 -2.07 15.29
C TYR A 207 9.22 -2.58 15.60
N ASP A 208 9.70 -2.35 16.80
CA ASP A 208 11.05 -2.75 17.22
C ASP A 208 11.20 -4.27 17.22
N TRP A 209 10.18 -5.00 17.68
CA TRP A 209 10.18 -6.45 17.59
C TRP A 209 10.26 -6.93 16.14
N GLN A 210 9.43 -6.40 15.23
CA GLN A 210 9.45 -6.79 13.83
C GLN A 210 10.80 -6.46 13.18
N LYS A 211 11.34 -5.28 13.45
CA LYS A 211 12.65 -4.84 12.95
C LYS A 211 13.77 -5.80 13.37
N GLN A 212 13.78 -6.23 14.63
CA GLN A 212 14.81 -7.11 15.17
C GLN A 212 14.66 -8.56 14.70
N THR A 213 13.43 -9.02 14.47
CA THR A 213 13.12 -10.43 14.23
C THR A 213 12.95 -10.75 12.75
N LEU A 214 12.26 -9.90 11.99
CA LEU A 214 11.86 -10.21 10.62
C LEU A 214 12.56 -9.35 9.56
N VAL A 215 13.30 -8.29 9.93
CA VAL A 215 13.94 -7.43 8.94
C VAL A 215 15.42 -7.73 8.79
N VAL A 216 15.86 -7.98 7.57
CA VAL A 216 17.27 -8.15 7.23
C VAL A 216 17.95 -6.79 7.22
N SER A 217 18.76 -6.51 8.23
CA SER A 217 19.35 -5.18 8.48
C SER A 217 20.20 -4.65 7.33
N SER A 218 20.87 -5.53 6.57
CA SER A 218 21.75 -5.15 5.46
C SER A 218 21.00 -4.74 4.18
N THR A 219 19.81 -5.31 3.94
CA THR A 219 19.04 -5.10 2.70
C THR A 219 17.76 -4.30 2.92
N GLY A 220 17.14 -4.44 4.08
CA GLY A 220 15.80 -3.94 4.38
C GLY A 220 14.68 -4.94 4.01
N GLU A 221 15.03 -6.14 3.53
CA GLU A 221 14.06 -7.21 3.25
C GLU A 221 13.25 -7.56 4.49
N VAL A 222 11.94 -7.62 4.37
CA VAL A 222 11.03 -8.07 5.43
C VAL A 222 10.65 -9.53 5.19
N LYS A 223 11.09 -10.41 6.09
CA LYS A 223 10.72 -11.84 6.08
C LYS A 223 9.25 -11.99 6.47
N ASP A 224 8.60 -13.02 5.93
CA ASP A 224 7.17 -13.19 6.12
C ASP A 224 6.78 -13.51 7.56
N ASN A 225 7.45 -14.50 8.19
CA ASN A 225 7.07 -14.92 9.53
C ASN A 225 8.22 -15.57 10.32
N ILE A 226 7.97 -15.75 11.62
CA ILE A 226 8.73 -16.67 12.50
C ILE A 226 7.80 -17.76 13.03
N ILE A 227 8.25 -19.00 13.00
CA ILE A 227 7.55 -20.12 13.63
C ILE A 227 7.94 -20.13 15.10
N VAL A 228 6.95 -19.97 16.00
CA VAL A 228 7.21 -19.81 17.44
C VAL A 228 7.86 -21.06 18.05
N GLU A 229 7.40 -22.26 17.66
CA GLU A 229 7.91 -23.53 18.21
C GLU A 229 9.40 -23.75 17.93
N SER A 230 9.86 -23.41 16.73
CA SER A 230 11.25 -23.63 16.31
C SER A 230 12.15 -22.40 16.42
N GLY A 231 11.58 -21.21 16.50
CA GLY A 231 12.31 -19.96 16.37
C GLY A 231 12.84 -19.68 14.95
N GLU A 232 12.39 -20.44 13.95
CA GLU A 232 12.87 -20.31 12.57
C GLU A 232 12.14 -19.20 11.84
N VAL A 233 12.89 -18.23 11.32
CA VAL A 233 12.37 -17.18 10.45
C VAL A 233 12.22 -17.71 9.03
N LYS A 234 11.02 -17.63 8.47
CA LYS A 234 10.65 -18.17 7.16
C LYS A 234 10.02 -17.15 6.22
N GLY A 235 9.88 -17.62 5.00
CA GLY A 235 9.21 -16.91 3.92
C GLY A 235 10.12 -15.89 3.20
N SER A 236 9.80 -15.68 1.93
CA SER A 236 10.41 -14.63 1.11
C SER A 236 9.67 -13.32 1.30
N ALA A 237 10.31 -12.22 0.91
CA ALA A 237 9.66 -10.92 0.89
C ALA A 237 8.39 -10.93 0.01
N LEU A 238 7.33 -10.35 0.54
CA LEU A 238 6.07 -10.10 -0.13
C LEU A 238 5.80 -8.60 -0.10
N THR A 239 5.27 -8.05 -1.20
CA THR A 239 5.20 -6.59 -1.35
C THR A 239 4.35 -5.92 -0.26
N TYR A 240 3.29 -6.56 0.23
CA TYR A 240 2.45 -5.99 1.31
C TYR A 240 3.16 -5.91 2.65
N ASN A 241 4.02 -6.88 2.98
CA ASN A 241 4.84 -6.86 4.20
C ASN A 241 5.86 -5.72 4.16
N GLU A 242 6.51 -5.53 3.01
CA GLU A 242 7.39 -4.40 2.78
C GLU A 242 6.64 -3.07 2.91
N GLY A 243 5.47 -2.99 2.26
CA GLY A 243 4.64 -1.78 2.27
C GLY A 243 4.19 -1.38 3.67
N THR A 244 3.69 -2.32 4.47
CA THR A 244 3.24 -2.02 5.83
C THR A 244 4.40 -1.65 6.76
N TYR A 245 5.58 -2.27 6.59
CA TYR A 245 6.76 -1.87 7.34
C TYR A 245 7.22 -0.46 6.97
N VAL A 246 7.17 -0.10 5.67
CA VAL A 246 7.38 1.29 5.23
C VAL A 246 6.37 2.23 5.88
N GLY A 247 5.09 1.87 5.88
CA GLY A 247 4.03 2.68 6.50
C GLY A 247 4.24 2.89 8.01
N ALA A 248 4.58 1.83 8.74
CA ALA A 248 4.86 1.92 10.17
C ALA A 248 6.07 2.84 10.46
N GLY A 249 7.14 2.73 9.66
CA GLY A 249 8.28 3.64 9.75
C GLY A 249 7.91 5.09 9.48
N VAL A 250 7.07 5.36 8.46
CA VAL A 250 6.59 6.71 8.14
C VAL A 250 5.75 7.30 9.27
N GLU A 251 4.80 6.53 9.82
CA GLU A 251 3.95 7.01 10.92
C GLU A 251 4.78 7.35 12.18
N LEU A 252 5.68 6.44 12.57
CA LEU A 252 6.56 6.67 13.72
C LEU A 252 7.51 7.84 13.48
N TYR A 253 8.06 8.00 12.28
CA TYR A 253 8.87 9.17 11.93
C TYR A 253 8.07 10.47 12.02
N ASN A 254 6.84 10.50 11.52
CA ASN A 254 5.99 11.70 11.56
C ASN A 254 5.70 12.15 13.01
N ILE A 255 5.58 11.22 13.94
CA ILE A 255 5.34 11.49 15.36
C ILE A 255 6.64 11.89 16.08
N THR A 256 7.68 11.06 15.95
CA THR A 256 8.87 11.14 16.80
C THR A 256 9.98 12.03 16.23
N LYS A 257 9.97 12.21 14.90
CA LYS A 257 11.07 12.82 14.13
C LYS A 257 12.41 12.08 14.25
N ASP A 258 12.41 10.84 14.78
CA ASP A 258 13.61 10.02 14.77
C ASP A 258 13.90 9.50 13.36
N ILE A 259 15.02 9.94 12.81
CA ILE A 259 15.47 9.63 11.44
C ILE A 259 15.68 8.13 11.20
N VAL A 260 15.83 7.33 12.25
CA VAL A 260 15.99 5.88 12.15
C VAL A 260 14.78 5.25 11.45
N TYR A 261 13.56 5.66 11.78
CA TYR A 261 12.32 5.16 11.17
C TYR A 261 12.23 5.50 9.67
N LEU A 262 12.58 6.73 9.29
CA LEU A 262 12.60 7.14 7.89
C LEU A 262 13.68 6.38 7.09
N ASN A 263 14.85 6.15 7.68
CA ASN A 263 15.91 5.39 7.04
C ASN A 263 15.55 3.91 6.84
N ASP A 264 14.83 3.31 7.79
CA ASP A 264 14.33 1.94 7.66
C ASP A 264 13.26 1.87 6.54
N ALA A 265 12.31 2.80 6.52
CA ALA A 265 11.30 2.89 5.48
C ALA A 265 11.91 3.07 4.07
N LYS A 266 12.91 3.95 3.93
CA LYS A 266 13.65 4.12 2.67
C LYS A 266 14.34 2.83 2.22
N ARG A 267 14.92 2.08 3.16
CA ARG A 267 15.66 0.85 2.87
C ARG A 267 14.74 -0.26 2.39
N ALA A 268 13.61 -0.49 3.08
CA ALA A 268 12.61 -1.47 2.69
C ALA A 268 11.98 -1.11 1.33
N ALA A 269 11.59 0.15 1.12
CA ALA A 269 11.08 0.62 -0.15
C ALA A 269 12.10 0.43 -1.28
N ASN A 270 13.38 0.76 -1.04
CA ASN A 270 14.43 0.58 -2.03
C ASN A 270 14.69 -0.90 -2.35
N TYR A 271 14.64 -1.79 -1.36
CA TYR A 271 14.71 -3.24 -1.57
C TYR A 271 13.58 -3.71 -2.49
N THR A 272 12.34 -3.32 -2.20
CA THR A 272 11.17 -3.70 -2.97
C THR A 272 11.29 -3.31 -4.44
N ILE A 273 11.55 -2.03 -4.71
CA ILE A 273 11.62 -1.51 -6.09
C ILE A 273 12.86 -1.96 -6.87
N SER A 274 13.81 -2.61 -6.22
CA SER A 274 15.02 -3.15 -6.86
C SER A 274 14.99 -4.67 -7.00
N THR A 275 14.15 -5.37 -6.21
CA THR A 275 14.20 -6.83 -6.10
C THR A 275 12.87 -7.51 -6.42
N LEU A 276 11.73 -6.89 -6.00
CA LEU A 276 10.40 -7.49 -6.16
C LEU A 276 9.72 -6.99 -7.45
N ILE A 277 10.46 -6.98 -8.54
CA ILE A 277 10.03 -6.44 -9.83
C ILE A 277 10.07 -7.48 -10.93
N ASN A 278 9.27 -7.26 -11.98
CA ASN A 278 9.49 -7.83 -13.29
C ASN A 278 10.58 -7.00 -13.99
N SER A 279 11.75 -7.60 -14.26
CA SER A 279 12.89 -6.91 -14.86
C SER A 279 12.66 -6.41 -16.28
N SER A 280 11.66 -6.97 -16.99
CA SER A 280 11.35 -6.58 -18.38
C SER A 280 10.54 -5.29 -18.47
N SER A 281 9.59 -5.10 -17.53
CA SER A 281 8.67 -3.94 -17.49
C SER A 281 9.00 -2.93 -16.39
N ASN A 282 9.87 -3.31 -15.45
CA ASN A 282 10.21 -2.54 -14.26
C ASN A 282 8.98 -2.14 -13.43
N VAL A 283 7.98 -3.03 -13.39
CA VAL A 283 6.83 -2.92 -12.49
C VAL A 283 6.95 -3.96 -11.38
N LEU A 284 6.19 -3.82 -10.30
CA LEU A 284 6.11 -4.85 -9.27
C LEU A 284 5.71 -6.19 -9.89
N ARG A 285 6.41 -7.25 -9.49
CA ARG A 285 6.20 -8.60 -10.03
C ARG A 285 4.77 -9.09 -9.77
N ASP A 286 4.31 -10.01 -10.59
CA ASP A 286 3.09 -10.76 -10.30
C ASP A 286 3.34 -11.70 -9.10
N GLU A 287 2.57 -11.53 -8.04
CA GLU A 287 2.61 -12.40 -6.86
C GLU A 287 1.50 -13.45 -6.88
N GLY A 288 0.66 -13.46 -7.94
CA GLY A 288 -0.43 -14.41 -8.13
C GLY A 288 -1.81 -13.82 -7.82
N THR A 289 -2.80 -14.70 -7.86
CA THR A 289 -4.20 -14.42 -7.57
C THR A 289 -4.56 -14.79 -6.12
N GLY A 290 -5.83 -14.76 -5.76
CA GLY A 290 -6.24 -14.94 -4.37
C GLY A 290 -5.79 -13.77 -3.51
N ASP A 291 -5.37 -14.03 -2.30
CA ASP A 291 -4.87 -13.00 -1.38
C ASP A 291 -3.68 -12.23 -1.97
N ASN A 292 -2.80 -12.92 -2.66
CA ASN A 292 -1.60 -12.35 -3.27
C ASN A 292 -1.90 -11.25 -4.30
N GLY A 293 -3.09 -11.29 -4.92
CA GLY A 293 -3.52 -10.27 -5.88
C GLY A 293 -3.57 -8.86 -5.30
N LEU A 294 -3.73 -8.72 -3.97
CA LEU A 294 -3.87 -7.43 -3.30
C LEU A 294 -2.52 -6.83 -2.86
N PHE A 295 -1.49 -7.64 -2.68
CA PHE A 295 -0.25 -7.26 -2.00
C PHE A 295 0.43 -6.01 -2.57
N LYS A 296 0.53 -5.91 -3.88
CA LYS A 296 1.16 -4.76 -4.56
C LYS A 296 0.43 -3.44 -4.31
N GLY A 297 -0.90 -3.47 -4.27
CA GLY A 297 -1.72 -2.28 -3.98
C GLY A 297 -1.44 -1.75 -2.58
N ILE A 298 -1.30 -2.64 -1.60
CA ILE A 298 -0.95 -2.28 -0.22
C ILE A 298 0.43 -1.62 -0.18
N PHE A 299 1.43 -2.18 -0.88
CA PHE A 299 2.73 -1.54 -0.98
C PHE A 299 2.61 -0.12 -1.55
N MET A 300 1.90 0.08 -2.65
CA MET A 300 1.78 1.39 -3.30
C MET A 300 1.09 2.44 -2.43
N ARG A 301 0.14 2.03 -1.59
CA ARG A 301 -0.49 2.92 -0.60
C ARG A 301 0.55 3.52 0.35
N TYR A 302 1.35 2.69 0.99
CA TYR A 302 2.36 3.15 1.96
C TYR A 302 3.61 3.73 1.29
N PHE A 303 3.90 3.31 0.07
CA PHE A 303 4.96 3.90 -0.74
C PHE A 303 4.66 5.37 -1.10
N LEU A 304 3.39 5.69 -1.39
CA LEU A 304 2.96 7.07 -1.57
C LEU A 304 3.13 7.89 -0.28
N GLU A 305 2.81 7.31 0.89
CA GLU A 305 2.99 8.01 2.16
C GLU A 305 4.48 8.35 2.40
N LEU A 306 5.40 7.43 2.04
CA LEU A 306 6.84 7.70 2.10
C LEU A 306 7.26 8.82 1.13
N ILE A 307 6.74 8.82 -0.10
CA ILE A 307 7.02 9.86 -1.10
C ILE A 307 6.57 11.24 -0.60
N LYS A 308 5.51 11.31 0.19
CA LYS A 308 4.95 12.55 0.77
C LYS A 308 5.73 13.09 1.95
N VAL A 309 6.65 12.32 2.55
CA VAL A 309 7.44 12.80 3.70
C VAL A 309 8.31 13.99 3.29
N ASN A 310 8.13 15.15 3.91
CA ASN A 310 8.86 16.37 3.54
C ASN A 310 10.38 16.22 3.62
N ASP A 311 10.85 15.48 4.64
CA ASP A 311 12.27 15.27 4.91
C ASP A 311 12.90 14.11 4.09
N LEU A 312 12.14 13.51 3.16
CA LEU A 312 12.68 12.55 2.20
C LEU A 312 13.66 13.26 1.26
N ASP A 313 14.90 12.79 1.19
CA ASP A 313 15.90 13.39 0.32
C ASP A 313 15.52 13.27 -1.17
N GLU A 314 15.87 14.28 -1.96
CA GLU A 314 15.41 14.44 -3.35
C GLU A 314 15.86 13.30 -4.27
N ALA A 315 17.00 12.67 -4.02
CA ALA A 315 17.47 11.55 -4.83
C ALA A 315 16.54 10.32 -4.67
N TYR A 316 16.12 10.03 -3.42
CA TYR A 316 15.14 8.97 -3.15
C TYR A 316 13.75 9.36 -3.67
N ARG A 317 13.30 10.59 -3.46
CA ARG A 317 12.02 11.08 -3.97
C ARG A 317 11.93 10.91 -5.47
N HIS A 318 12.94 11.37 -6.22
CA HIS A 318 12.98 11.21 -7.68
C HIS A 318 12.92 9.74 -8.11
N LYS A 319 13.71 8.88 -7.48
CA LYS A 319 13.70 7.43 -7.75
C LYS A 319 12.33 6.80 -7.50
N PHE A 320 11.72 7.11 -6.37
CA PHE A 320 10.44 6.55 -5.96
C PHE A 320 9.28 7.05 -6.83
N VAL A 321 9.28 8.34 -7.16
CA VAL A 321 8.29 8.92 -8.07
C VAL A 321 8.41 8.34 -9.48
N THR A 322 9.62 8.14 -9.98
CA THR A 322 9.84 7.49 -11.28
C THR A 322 9.27 6.09 -11.28
N PHE A 323 9.47 5.33 -10.20
CA PHE A 323 8.92 3.98 -10.07
C PHE A 323 7.39 3.97 -9.99
N LEU A 324 6.79 4.85 -9.18
CA LEU A 324 5.33 5.01 -9.10
C LEU A 324 4.74 5.34 -10.48
N ASN A 325 5.33 6.31 -11.19
CA ASN A 325 4.89 6.72 -12.52
C ASN A 325 4.95 5.57 -13.52
N ASN A 326 6.04 4.81 -13.55
CA ASN A 326 6.19 3.67 -14.45
C ASN A 326 5.13 2.59 -14.17
N ASN A 327 4.92 2.22 -12.91
CA ASN A 327 3.92 1.22 -12.55
C ASN A 327 2.51 1.66 -12.95
N ALA A 328 2.14 2.90 -12.67
CA ALA A 328 0.83 3.44 -13.06
C ALA A 328 0.66 3.50 -14.57
N TYR A 329 1.68 3.94 -15.30
CA TYR A 329 1.64 4.01 -16.76
C TYR A 329 1.49 2.63 -17.40
N VAL A 330 2.31 1.66 -17.01
CA VAL A 330 2.25 0.29 -17.55
C VAL A 330 0.92 -0.36 -17.21
N LEU A 331 0.44 -0.23 -15.95
CA LEU A 331 -0.86 -0.75 -15.57
C LEU A 331 -1.99 -0.15 -16.44
N TRP A 332 -1.99 1.18 -16.62
CA TRP A 332 -3.06 1.87 -17.37
C TRP A 332 -3.04 1.61 -18.86
N THR A 333 -1.89 1.36 -19.44
CA THR A 333 -1.72 1.13 -20.90
C THR A 333 -1.75 -0.34 -21.30
N THR A 334 -1.28 -1.23 -20.42
CA THR A 334 -1.05 -2.65 -20.75
C THR A 334 -1.75 -3.60 -19.79
N GLY A 335 -1.75 -3.29 -18.48
CA GLY A 335 -2.24 -4.20 -17.45
C GLY A 335 -3.75 -4.15 -17.19
N VAL A 336 -4.45 -3.17 -17.75
CA VAL A 336 -5.89 -3.01 -17.57
C VAL A 336 -6.68 -3.54 -18.78
N TYR A 337 -7.75 -4.29 -18.53
CA TYR A 337 -8.76 -4.58 -19.55
C TYR A 337 -9.77 -3.44 -19.58
N LYS A 338 -9.86 -2.75 -20.71
CA LYS A 338 -10.81 -1.66 -20.97
C LYS A 338 -11.14 -1.58 -22.45
N LYS A 339 -12.33 -1.11 -22.79
CA LYS A 339 -12.76 -0.90 -24.18
C LYS A 339 -12.56 0.55 -24.64
N GLY A 340 -12.71 1.50 -23.72
CA GLY A 340 -12.45 2.92 -23.90
C GLY A 340 -11.32 3.39 -23.01
N GLU A 341 -10.90 4.64 -23.15
CA GLU A 341 -9.80 5.19 -22.35
C GLU A 341 -10.20 5.42 -20.88
N TYR A 342 -11.39 5.97 -20.68
CA TYR A 342 -11.97 6.24 -19.36
C TYR A 342 -13.37 5.66 -19.30
N GLU A 343 -13.50 4.43 -18.79
CA GLU A 343 -14.78 3.73 -18.67
C GLU A 343 -14.95 3.10 -17.28
N ASP A 344 -16.19 2.98 -16.83
CA ASP A 344 -16.53 2.48 -15.48
C ASP A 344 -16.64 0.94 -15.42
N ASN A 345 -16.11 0.21 -16.41
CA ASN A 345 -16.21 -1.25 -16.53
C ASN A 345 -14.86 -1.93 -16.73
N LEU A 346 -13.77 -1.24 -16.42
CA LEU A 346 -12.43 -1.79 -16.54
C LEU A 346 -12.13 -2.87 -15.49
N LEU A 347 -11.16 -3.74 -15.80
CA LEU A 347 -10.69 -4.80 -14.90
C LEU A 347 -9.17 -4.77 -14.79
N PHE A 348 -8.68 -4.95 -13.57
CA PHE A 348 -7.27 -5.18 -13.26
C PHE A 348 -7.04 -6.64 -12.87
N GLY A 349 -5.94 -7.23 -13.38
CA GLY A 349 -5.48 -8.56 -12.99
C GLY A 349 -4.38 -8.53 -11.93
N SER A 350 -3.87 -9.72 -11.58
CA SER A 350 -2.73 -9.85 -10.67
C SER A 350 -1.43 -9.36 -11.32
N SER A 351 -1.27 -9.46 -12.63
CA SER A 351 -0.15 -8.86 -13.36
C SER A 351 -0.47 -7.42 -13.75
N TRP A 352 0.51 -6.51 -13.56
CA TRP A 352 0.34 -5.11 -13.95
C TRP A 352 0.87 -4.79 -15.35
N ASP A 353 1.51 -5.75 -16.01
CA ASP A 353 2.01 -5.64 -17.38
C ASP A 353 1.30 -6.59 -18.36
N SER A 354 0.20 -7.21 -17.93
CA SER A 354 -0.71 -7.95 -18.80
C SER A 354 -2.16 -7.86 -18.30
N SER A 355 -3.10 -7.64 -19.21
CA SER A 355 -4.50 -7.43 -18.83
C SER A 355 -5.25 -8.74 -18.62
N PRO A 356 -6.21 -8.79 -17.67
CA PRO A 356 -7.17 -9.89 -17.58
C PRO A 356 -8.14 -9.87 -18.76
N VAL A 357 -8.80 -11.00 -19.06
CA VAL A 357 -9.71 -11.09 -20.22
C VAL A 357 -11.16 -10.82 -19.85
N SER A 358 -11.67 -11.38 -18.76
CA SER A 358 -13.11 -11.30 -18.42
C SER A 358 -13.42 -11.45 -16.94
N PHE A 359 -12.53 -12.07 -16.16
CA PHE A 359 -12.70 -12.35 -14.74
C PHE A 359 -11.54 -11.80 -13.94
N THR A 360 -11.85 -11.23 -12.79
CA THR A 360 -10.84 -10.85 -11.80
C THR A 360 -11.43 -10.94 -10.38
N GLN A 361 -10.57 -11.12 -9.41
CA GLN A 361 -10.92 -11.11 -8.00
C GLN A 361 -10.84 -9.70 -7.42
N LEU A 362 -11.59 -9.46 -6.35
CA LEU A 362 -11.61 -8.19 -5.61
C LEU A 362 -10.20 -7.74 -5.22
N THR A 363 -9.36 -8.69 -4.83
CA THR A 363 -7.95 -8.47 -4.44
C THR A 363 -7.14 -7.82 -5.56
N SER A 364 -7.18 -8.39 -6.77
CA SER A 364 -6.48 -7.84 -7.93
C SER A 364 -7.09 -6.52 -8.42
N GLN A 365 -8.43 -6.42 -8.41
CA GLN A 365 -9.12 -5.19 -8.78
C GLN A 365 -8.76 -4.05 -7.83
N ALA A 366 -8.87 -4.27 -6.52
CA ALA A 366 -8.53 -3.26 -5.52
C ALA A 366 -7.05 -2.85 -5.58
N SER A 367 -6.15 -3.82 -5.83
CA SER A 367 -4.72 -3.56 -6.00
C SER A 367 -4.42 -2.58 -7.14
N GLY A 368 -5.06 -2.80 -8.31
CA GLY A 368 -4.93 -1.87 -9.44
C GLY A 368 -5.54 -0.49 -9.16
N CYS A 369 -6.72 -0.47 -8.54
CA CYS A 369 -7.37 0.79 -8.12
C CYS A 369 -6.48 1.59 -7.16
N MET A 370 -5.86 0.94 -6.17
CA MET A 370 -4.94 1.58 -5.23
C MET A 370 -3.76 2.28 -5.92
N LEU A 371 -3.17 1.64 -6.94
CA LEU A 371 -2.09 2.24 -7.70
C LEU A 371 -2.57 3.47 -8.48
N ILE A 372 -3.73 3.39 -9.15
CA ILE A 372 -4.24 4.51 -9.95
C ILE A 372 -4.68 5.68 -9.04
N GLU A 373 -5.33 5.41 -7.90
CA GLU A 373 -5.64 6.45 -6.91
C GLU A 373 -4.36 7.07 -6.30
N ALA A 374 -3.33 6.26 -6.00
CA ALA A 374 -2.04 6.77 -5.53
C ALA A 374 -1.38 7.70 -6.56
N LYS A 375 -1.45 7.34 -7.84
CA LYS A 375 -0.93 8.17 -8.93
C LYS A 375 -1.71 9.47 -9.05
N ALA A 376 -3.05 9.43 -9.03
CA ALA A 376 -3.89 10.62 -9.07
C ALA A 376 -3.64 11.55 -7.87
N ALA A 377 -3.55 10.97 -6.67
CA ALA A 377 -3.22 11.71 -5.46
C ALA A 377 -1.84 12.40 -5.57
N TYR A 378 -0.83 11.71 -6.09
CA TYR A 378 0.49 12.30 -6.32
C TYR A 378 0.45 13.47 -7.33
N GLU A 379 -0.29 13.34 -8.43
CA GLU A 379 -0.43 14.45 -9.41
C GLU A 379 -1.13 15.66 -8.80
N ASN A 380 -2.07 15.45 -7.90
CA ASN A 380 -2.77 16.56 -7.23
C ASN A 380 -1.88 17.28 -6.20
N LEU A 381 -0.82 16.64 -5.66
CA LEU A 381 0.17 17.30 -4.80
C LEU A 381 1.06 18.31 -5.55
N LYS A 382 1.15 18.21 -6.88
CA LYS A 382 1.95 19.12 -7.71
C LYS A 382 1.22 20.42 -8.09
N LYS A 383 -0.09 20.46 -7.87
CA LYS A 383 -0.95 21.63 -8.18
C LYS A 383 -1.00 22.58 -7.00
#